data_6c3f1180b1c3d57e527a3684ff062b13
#
_entry.id   6c3f1180b1c3d57e527a3684ff062b13
#
_cell.length_a   1.000
_cell.length_b   1.000
_cell.length_c   1.000
_cell.angle_alpha   90.00
_cell.angle_beta   90.00
_cell.angle_gamma   90.00
#
_symmetry.space_group_name_H-M   'P 1'
#
loop_
_entity.id
_entity.type
_entity.pdbx_description
1 polymer ?
#
loop_
_entity_poly.entity_id
_entity_poly.type
_entity_poly.pdbx_seq_one_letter_code
_entity_poly.pdbx_strand_id
1 'polypeptide(L)'
;EIILPDEVDGLMILGGATNPFLSDEFNQINLNGSVERLVESITLIKKYTEAKIIFTGGSGSIKKPKMDHARIAKQFFMQIGLDTDKMIFENKSRNTYENVLYSKNIAKPKKNEKWIVITSAFHMNRAIFIGEKNNWTLTPYAVDFTQPKKFIFKLNLNLLNNLNLMQRGSHEWIGLMAYYLMGRTSRIL
;
A
#
# COMPACT_ATOMS: atom_id res chain seq x y z
N GLU A 1 3.29 -17.47 -9.02
CA GLU A 1 1.84 -17.37 -8.74
C GLU A 1 1.65 -17.10 -7.26
N ILE A 2 0.87 -16.08 -6.89
CA ILE A 2 0.57 -15.81 -5.48
C ILE A 2 -0.57 -16.75 -5.11
N ILE A 3 -0.29 -17.72 -4.25
CA ILE A 3 -1.33 -18.61 -3.71
C ILE A 3 -2.01 -17.85 -2.57
N LEU A 4 -3.22 -17.39 -2.84
CA LEU A 4 -4.04 -16.71 -1.84
C LEU A 4 -4.83 -17.73 -1.02
N PRO A 5 -4.98 -17.53 0.29
CA PRO A 5 -5.85 -18.35 1.12
C PRO A 5 -7.30 -18.33 0.63
N ASP A 6 -8.04 -19.41 0.86
CA ASP A 6 -9.46 -19.46 0.51
C ASP A 6 -10.30 -18.51 1.38
N GLU A 7 -9.91 -18.34 2.65
CA GLU A 7 -10.52 -17.42 3.60
C GLU A 7 -9.49 -16.47 4.19
N VAL A 8 -9.90 -15.21 4.39
CA VAL A 8 -9.06 -14.12 4.87
C VAL A 8 -9.87 -13.27 5.85
N ASP A 9 -9.30 -12.98 7.01
CA ASP A 9 -9.94 -12.18 8.06
C ASP A 9 -9.86 -10.69 7.77
N GLY A 10 -8.85 -10.25 6.99
CA GLY A 10 -8.74 -8.84 6.64
C GLY A 10 -7.84 -8.52 5.46
N LEU A 11 -8.13 -7.38 4.87
CA LEU A 11 -7.38 -6.74 3.79
C LEU A 11 -6.83 -5.40 4.28
N MET A 12 -5.54 -5.17 4.15
CA MET A 12 -4.89 -3.88 4.40
C MET A 12 -4.38 -3.32 3.07
N ILE A 13 -4.96 -2.21 2.63
CA ILE A 13 -4.62 -1.52 1.39
C ILE A 13 -3.78 -0.31 1.73
N LEU A 14 -2.51 -0.29 1.31
CA LEU A 14 -1.62 0.83 1.57
C LEU A 14 -1.88 1.98 0.59
N GLY A 15 -2.02 3.19 1.13
CA GLY A 15 -2.13 4.43 0.38
C GLY A 15 -0.89 4.75 -0.47
N GLY A 16 -0.96 5.87 -1.17
CA GLY A 16 0.08 6.34 -2.09
C GLY A 16 -0.27 6.15 -3.57
N ALA A 17 -1.48 5.69 -3.88
CA ALA A 17 -2.01 5.55 -5.24
C ALA A 17 -2.72 6.82 -5.76
N THR A 18 -2.83 7.85 -4.94
CA THR A 18 -3.56 9.09 -5.25
C THR A 18 -2.65 10.30 -5.18
N ASN A 19 -3.06 11.41 -5.77
CA ASN A 19 -2.40 12.70 -5.66
C ASN A 19 -3.30 13.71 -4.90
N PRO A 20 -3.13 13.87 -3.58
CA PRO A 20 -3.97 14.72 -2.76
C PRO A 20 -3.99 16.19 -3.18
N PHE A 21 -2.86 16.75 -3.60
CA PHE A 21 -2.79 18.16 -4.00
C PHE A 21 -3.56 18.43 -5.29
N LEU A 22 -3.36 17.59 -6.31
CA LEU A 22 -4.10 17.74 -7.56
C LEU A 22 -5.60 17.44 -7.37
N SER A 23 -5.94 16.48 -6.53
CA SER A 23 -7.33 16.19 -6.23
C SER A 23 -8.03 17.37 -5.55
N ASP A 24 -7.33 18.07 -4.66
CA ASP A 24 -7.81 19.28 -3.98
C ASP A 24 -7.97 20.45 -4.95
N GLU A 25 -6.96 20.67 -5.80
CA GLU A 25 -6.90 21.80 -6.74
C GLU A 25 -8.00 21.72 -7.79
N PHE A 26 -8.19 20.54 -8.38
CA PHE A 26 -9.15 20.32 -9.46
C PHE A 26 -10.51 19.77 -9.00
N ASN A 27 -10.68 19.52 -7.69
CA ASN A 27 -11.87 18.90 -7.11
C ASN A 27 -12.28 17.61 -7.84
N GLN A 28 -11.30 16.79 -8.19
CA GLN A 28 -11.44 15.54 -8.94
C GLN A 28 -10.54 14.48 -8.34
N ILE A 29 -10.92 13.20 -8.47
CA ILE A 29 -10.04 12.10 -8.11
C ILE A 29 -8.84 12.11 -9.05
N ASN A 30 -7.65 12.33 -8.49
CA ASN A 30 -6.40 12.27 -9.23
C ASN A 30 -5.57 11.08 -8.73
N LEU A 31 -5.37 10.10 -9.60
CA LEU A 31 -4.60 8.88 -9.33
C LEU A 31 -3.20 9.00 -9.93
N ASN A 32 -2.25 8.25 -9.40
CA ASN A 32 -0.88 8.22 -9.89
C ASN A 32 -0.48 6.83 -10.42
N GLY A 33 0.78 6.63 -10.74
CA GLY A 33 1.30 5.37 -11.30
C GLY A 33 1.21 4.15 -10.38
N SER A 34 0.70 4.29 -9.15
CA SER A 34 0.46 3.17 -8.23
C SER A 34 -1.03 2.82 -8.10
N VAL A 35 -1.82 3.18 -9.10
CA VAL A 35 -3.29 2.98 -9.13
C VAL A 35 -3.70 1.50 -9.03
N GLU A 36 -2.85 0.56 -9.44
CA GLU A 36 -3.12 -0.87 -9.37
C GLU A 36 -3.43 -1.33 -7.94
N ARG A 37 -2.94 -0.63 -6.90
CA ARG A 37 -3.31 -0.90 -5.51
C ARG A 37 -4.81 -0.78 -5.26
N LEU A 38 -5.45 0.22 -5.88
CA LEU A 38 -6.89 0.42 -5.77
C LEU A 38 -7.65 -0.57 -6.67
N VAL A 39 -7.20 -0.75 -7.91
CA VAL A 39 -7.86 -1.62 -8.89
C VAL A 39 -7.84 -3.08 -8.44
N GLU A 40 -6.68 -3.61 -8.07
CA GLU A 40 -6.56 -4.99 -7.61
C GLU A 40 -7.26 -5.24 -6.27
N SER A 41 -7.34 -4.22 -5.40
CA SER A 41 -8.09 -4.37 -4.16
C SER A 41 -9.58 -4.61 -4.39
N ILE A 42 -10.18 -4.10 -5.49
CA ILE A 42 -11.59 -4.33 -5.84
C ILE A 42 -11.85 -5.84 -6.01
N THR A 43 -10.96 -6.53 -6.72
CA THR A 43 -11.04 -7.97 -6.94
C THR A 43 -11.02 -8.74 -5.62
N LEU A 44 -10.11 -8.36 -4.70
CA LEU A 44 -10.00 -9.01 -3.39
C LEU A 44 -11.18 -8.67 -2.47
N ILE A 45 -11.65 -7.43 -2.47
CA ILE A 45 -12.84 -7.01 -1.71
C ILE A 45 -14.08 -7.81 -2.14
N LYS A 46 -14.25 -8.02 -3.45
CA LYS A 46 -15.36 -8.82 -3.99
C LYS A 46 -15.20 -10.32 -3.72
N LYS A 47 -13.96 -10.81 -3.65
CA LYS A 47 -13.68 -12.21 -3.32
C LYS A 47 -13.90 -12.52 -1.84
N TYR A 48 -13.46 -11.63 -0.95
CA TYR A 48 -13.48 -11.83 0.50
C TYR A 48 -14.50 -10.91 1.18
N THR A 49 -15.78 -11.19 0.97
CA THR A 49 -16.90 -10.33 1.41
C THR A 49 -17.01 -10.16 2.92
N GLU A 50 -16.53 -11.13 3.67
CA GLU A 50 -16.55 -11.14 5.15
C GLU A 50 -15.27 -10.55 5.76
N ALA A 51 -14.26 -10.26 4.95
CA ALA A 51 -13.00 -9.73 5.43
C ALA A 51 -13.15 -8.28 5.92
N LYS A 52 -12.47 -7.95 7.01
CA LYS A 52 -12.33 -6.57 7.47
C LYS A 52 -11.43 -5.79 6.53
N ILE A 53 -11.92 -4.68 5.96
CA ILE A 53 -11.19 -3.91 4.98
C ILE A 53 -10.66 -2.63 5.62
N ILE A 54 -9.34 -2.42 5.57
CA ILE A 54 -8.67 -1.22 6.05
C ILE A 54 -7.89 -0.61 4.90
N PHE A 55 -8.29 0.59 4.46
CA PHE A 55 -7.43 1.44 3.66
C PHE A 55 -6.66 2.36 4.60
N THR A 56 -5.34 2.46 4.44
CA THR A 56 -4.49 3.28 5.30
C THR A 56 -3.62 4.23 4.49
N GLY A 57 -3.72 5.52 4.78
CA GLY A 57 -2.93 6.54 4.09
C GLY A 57 -3.43 7.95 4.37
N GLY A 58 -2.75 8.65 5.25
CA GLY A 58 -2.95 10.06 5.51
C GLY A 58 -2.08 10.93 4.60
N SER A 59 -1.39 11.90 5.14
CA SER A 59 -0.46 12.76 4.40
C SER A 59 0.82 12.97 5.19
N GLY A 60 1.95 12.64 4.57
CA GLY A 60 3.29 12.94 5.06
C GLY A 60 3.77 14.36 4.74
N SER A 61 2.99 15.15 4.03
CA SER A 61 3.35 16.52 3.64
C SER A 61 3.27 17.51 4.79
N ILE A 62 4.22 18.44 4.83
CA ILE A 62 4.20 19.57 5.77
C ILE A 62 2.99 20.46 5.51
N LYS A 63 2.72 20.79 4.24
CA LYS A 63 1.51 21.46 3.81
C LYS A 63 0.41 20.40 3.64
N LYS A 64 -0.55 20.37 4.54
CA LYS A 64 -1.65 19.39 4.48
C LYS A 64 -2.66 19.78 3.40
N PRO A 65 -2.93 18.93 2.41
CA PRO A 65 -4.06 19.12 1.52
C PRO A 65 -5.38 18.92 2.31
N LYS A 66 -6.47 19.46 1.82
CA LYS A 66 -7.82 19.25 2.40
C LYS A 66 -8.26 17.80 2.25
N MET A 67 -7.83 17.16 1.15
CA MET A 67 -8.05 15.74 0.88
C MET A 67 -6.77 14.95 1.14
N ASP A 68 -6.86 13.91 1.95
CA ASP A 68 -5.79 12.93 2.16
C ASP A 68 -5.99 11.69 1.26
N HIS A 69 -5.01 10.78 1.26
CA HIS A 69 -5.09 9.56 0.47
C HIS A 69 -6.33 8.71 0.80
N ALA A 70 -6.69 8.61 2.08
CA ALA A 70 -7.82 7.81 2.54
C ALA A 70 -9.16 8.39 2.05
N ARG A 71 -9.31 9.72 2.08
CA ARG A 71 -10.51 10.40 1.61
C ARG A 71 -10.71 10.23 0.11
N ILE A 72 -9.64 10.36 -0.68
CA ILE A 72 -9.71 10.17 -2.13
C ILE A 72 -10.02 8.70 -2.47
N ALA A 73 -9.39 7.75 -1.78
CA ALA A 73 -9.68 6.34 -1.96
C ALA A 73 -11.15 6.01 -1.61
N LYS A 74 -11.70 6.59 -0.54
CA LYS A 74 -13.11 6.43 -0.20
C LYS A 74 -14.01 6.92 -1.35
N GLN A 75 -13.74 8.11 -1.88
CA GLN A 75 -14.50 8.63 -3.03
C GLN A 75 -14.38 7.73 -4.25
N PHE A 76 -13.18 7.21 -4.56
CA PHE A 76 -12.95 6.27 -5.65
C PHE A 76 -13.82 5.01 -5.49
N PHE A 77 -13.76 4.37 -4.33
CA PHE A 77 -14.55 3.15 -4.08
C PHE A 77 -16.06 3.41 -4.12
N MET A 78 -16.52 4.56 -3.62
CA MET A 78 -17.94 4.96 -3.74
C MET A 78 -18.36 5.14 -5.20
N GLN A 79 -17.55 5.81 -6.02
CA GLN A 79 -17.87 6.07 -7.43
C GLN A 79 -17.97 4.78 -8.27
N ILE A 80 -17.23 3.74 -7.91
CA ILE A 80 -17.33 2.43 -8.57
C ILE A 80 -18.37 1.49 -7.95
N GLY A 81 -19.17 1.99 -7.01
CA GLY A 81 -20.29 1.27 -6.41
C GLY A 81 -19.95 0.28 -5.31
N LEU A 82 -18.76 0.39 -4.66
CA LEU A 82 -18.47 -0.40 -3.47
C LEU A 82 -19.13 0.20 -2.22
N ASP A 83 -19.58 -0.68 -1.33
CA ASP A 83 -20.11 -0.31 -0.02
C ASP A 83 -18.95 0.12 0.91
N THR A 84 -18.70 1.42 0.97
CA THR A 84 -17.62 1.99 1.76
C THR A 84 -17.92 2.08 3.26
N ASP A 85 -19.16 1.86 3.69
CA ASP A 85 -19.52 1.89 5.12
C ASP A 85 -18.99 0.65 5.86
N LYS A 86 -18.71 -0.43 5.12
CA LYS A 86 -18.03 -1.63 5.62
C LYS A 86 -16.50 -1.51 5.63
N MET A 87 -15.95 -0.39 5.16
CA MET A 87 -14.52 -0.17 5.05
C MET A 87 -14.04 0.85 6.08
N ILE A 88 -12.84 0.64 6.59
CA ILE A 88 -12.19 1.59 7.51
C ILE A 88 -11.15 2.38 6.73
N PHE A 89 -11.21 3.71 6.83
CA PHE A 89 -10.28 4.61 6.17
C PHE A 89 -9.41 5.31 7.23
N GLU A 90 -8.19 4.80 7.41
CA GLU A 90 -7.20 5.36 8.31
C GLU A 90 -6.46 6.51 7.61
N ASN A 91 -6.49 7.71 8.17
CA ASN A 91 -5.99 8.94 7.56
C ASN A 91 -4.98 9.73 8.42
N LYS A 92 -4.49 9.16 9.52
CA LYS A 92 -3.55 9.81 10.42
C LYS A 92 -2.09 9.48 10.11
N SER A 93 -1.86 8.36 9.42
CA SER A 93 -0.53 7.87 9.07
C SER A 93 0.19 8.81 8.10
N ARG A 94 1.51 8.99 8.31
CA ARG A 94 2.39 9.86 7.52
C ARG A 94 3.44 9.11 6.72
N ASN A 95 3.61 7.83 6.99
CA ASN A 95 4.62 6.97 6.38
C ASN A 95 4.23 5.49 6.53
N THR A 96 4.99 4.59 5.87
CA THR A 96 4.67 3.15 5.85
C THR A 96 4.67 2.51 7.25
N TYR A 97 5.54 2.96 8.15
CA TYR A 97 5.55 2.44 9.52
C TYR A 97 4.24 2.76 10.24
N GLU A 98 3.79 4.00 10.17
CA GLU A 98 2.53 4.42 10.77
C GLU A 98 1.33 3.77 10.11
N ASN A 99 1.36 3.55 8.78
CA ASN A 99 0.31 2.81 8.07
C ASN A 99 0.11 1.42 8.70
N VAL A 100 1.18 0.64 8.84
CA VAL A 100 1.09 -0.72 9.39
C VAL A 100 0.70 -0.68 10.87
N LEU A 101 1.30 0.21 11.67
CA LEU A 101 1.05 0.30 13.10
C LEU A 101 -0.39 0.71 13.41
N TYR A 102 -0.91 1.75 12.73
CA TYR A 102 -2.27 2.22 12.97
C TYR A 102 -3.31 1.23 12.44
N SER A 103 -3.04 0.60 11.30
CA SER A 103 -3.88 -0.48 10.80
C SER A 103 -3.92 -1.66 11.76
N LYS A 104 -2.78 -2.06 12.37
CA LYS A 104 -2.76 -3.11 13.40
C LYS A 104 -3.60 -2.73 14.61
N ASN A 105 -3.50 -1.49 15.08
CA ASN A 105 -4.28 -1.01 16.23
C ASN A 105 -5.79 -1.01 15.95
N ILE A 106 -6.20 -0.76 14.71
CA ILE A 106 -7.59 -0.81 14.25
C ILE A 106 -8.03 -2.27 14.05
N ALA A 107 -7.20 -3.07 13.41
CA ALA A 107 -7.45 -4.48 13.15
C ALA A 107 -7.60 -5.29 14.42
N LYS A 108 -6.68 -5.07 15.37
CA LYS A 108 -6.48 -5.88 16.59
C LYS A 108 -6.43 -7.37 16.25
N PRO A 109 -5.52 -7.78 15.33
CA PRO A 109 -5.54 -9.12 14.77
C PRO A 109 -5.27 -10.17 15.86
N LYS A 110 -6.00 -11.26 15.80
CA LYS A 110 -5.74 -12.45 16.62
C LYS A 110 -4.59 -13.25 15.99
N LYS A 111 -3.96 -14.11 16.78
CA LYS A 111 -2.76 -14.87 16.36
C LYS A 111 -2.96 -15.73 15.11
N ASN A 112 -4.16 -16.23 14.87
CA ASN A 112 -4.47 -17.14 13.74
C ASN A 112 -5.17 -16.44 12.58
N GLU A 113 -5.42 -15.13 12.68
CA GLU A 113 -6.06 -14.39 11.60
C GLU A 113 -5.12 -14.20 10.41
N LYS A 114 -5.68 -14.37 9.23
CA LYS A 114 -5.00 -14.21 7.94
C LYS A 114 -5.28 -12.82 7.39
N TRP A 115 -4.25 -12.00 7.28
CA TRP A 115 -4.34 -10.65 6.75
C TRP A 115 -3.53 -10.52 5.46
N ILE A 116 -4.14 -9.98 4.43
CA ILE A 116 -3.45 -9.65 3.19
C ILE A 116 -3.08 -8.17 3.20
N VAL A 117 -1.82 -7.86 2.83
CA VAL A 117 -1.38 -6.49 2.56
C VAL A 117 -1.25 -6.26 1.06
N ILE A 118 -1.90 -5.21 0.56
CA ILE A 118 -1.90 -4.82 -0.84
C ILE A 118 -1.06 -3.56 -0.99
N THR A 119 0.04 -3.66 -1.73
CA THR A 119 0.92 -2.52 -2.03
C THR A 119 1.78 -2.81 -3.26
N SER A 120 2.45 -1.79 -3.80
CA SER A 120 3.37 -1.95 -4.93
C SER A 120 4.51 -2.90 -4.58
N ALA A 121 4.94 -3.71 -5.54
CA ALA A 121 5.98 -4.73 -5.38
C ALA A 121 7.26 -4.17 -4.74
N PHE A 122 7.68 -2.96 -5.13
CA PHE A 122 8.86 -2.31 -4.58
C PHE A 122 8.72 -1.86 -3.10
N HIS A 123 7.49 -1.64 -2.60
CA HIS A 123 7.21 -1.31 -1.20
C HIS A 123 6.95 -2.54 -0.32
N MET A 124 6.74 -3.71 -0.91
CA MET A 124 6.22 -4.89 -0.21
C MET A 124 7.11 -5.32 0.96
N ASN A 125 8.41 -5.46 0.71
CA ASN A 125 9.35 -5.89 1.75
C ASN A 125 9.29 -4.98 2.99
N ARG A 126 9.22 -3.67 2.78
CA ARG A 126 9.13 -2.70 3.88
C ARG A 126 7.85 -2.89 4.69
N ALA A 127 6.71 -3.11 4.06
CA ALA A 127 5.45 -3.36 4.74
C ALA A 127 5.48 -4.67 5.56
N ILE A 128 5.99 -5.75 4.97
CA ILE A 128 6.13 -7.06 5.63
C ILE A 128 7.05 -6.98 6.85
N PHE A 129 8.25 -6.39 6.70
CA PHE A 129 9.23 -6.31 7.80
C PHE A 129 8.75 -5.43 8.97
N ILE A 130 7.94 -4.40 8.68
CA ILE A 130 7.28 -3.63 9.74
C ILE A 130 6.22 -4.49 10.43
N GLY A 131 5.42 -5.25 9.67
CA GLY A 131 4.44 -6.18 10.22
C GLY A 131 5.09 -7.20 11.15
N GLU A 132 6.13 -7.89 10.69
CA GLU A 132 6.92 -8.85 11.47
C GLU A 132 7.46 -8.22 12.77
N LYS A 133 8.07 -7.04 12.67
CA LYS A 133 8.60 -6.32 13.84
C LYS A 133 7.54 -6.01 14.90
N ASN A 134 6.31 -5.84 14.45
CA ASN A 134 5.16 -5.54 15.31
C ASN A 134 4.32 -6.79 15.64
N ASN A 135 4.83 -8.01 15.41
CA ASN A 135 4.10 -9.27 15.65
C ASN A 135 2.76 -9.32 14.89
N TRP A 136 2.78 -8.93 13.62
CA TRP A 136 1.64 -9.04 12.71
C TRP A 136 2.08 -9.69 11.40
N THR A 137 1.73 -10.96 11.22
CA THR A 137 2.01 -11.70 10.00
C THR A 137 1.05 -11.25 8.91
N LEU A 138 1.62 -10.77 7.80
CA LEU A 138 0.88 -10.28 6.64
C LEU A 138 1.21 -11.13 5.42
N THR A 139 0.18 -11.54 4.69
CA THR A 139 0.33 -12.21 3.39
C THR A 139 0.51 -11.14 2.32
N PRO A 140 1.60 -11.15 1.54
CA PRO A 140 1.84 -10.12 0.53
C PRO A 140 0.95 -10.30 -0.69
N TYR A 141 0.32 -9.23 -1.16
CA TYR A 141 -0.29 -9.11 -2.47
C TYR A 141 0.33 -7.92 -3.21
N ALA A 142 1.38 -8.22 -3.96
CA ALA A 142 2.16 -7.21 -4.67
C ALA A 142 1.47 -6.83 -6.00
N VAL A 143 1.47 -5.53 -6.29
CA VAL A 143 0.97 -4.93 -7.54
C VAL A 143 2.00 -3.94 -8.10
N ASP A 144 1.70 -3.23 -9.16
CA ASP A 144 2.60 -2.24 -9.79
C ASP A 144 3.97 -2.85 -10.17
N PHE A 145 3.95 -4.02 -10.78
CA PHE A 145 5.17 -4.66 -11.26
C PHE A 145 5.77 -3.88 -12.43
N THR A 146 7.02 -3.46 -12.30
CA THR A 146 7.74 -2.69 -13.33
C THR A 146 8.59 -3.56 -14.24
N GLN A 147 8.76 -4.84 -13.91
CA GLN A 147 9.57 -5.79 -14.66
C GLN A 147 8.87 -7.15 -14.75
N PRO A 148 9.05 -7.89 -15.85
CA PRO A 148 8.53 -9.25 -15.97
C PRO A 148 9.27 -10.21 -15.03
N LYS A 149 8.61 -11.30 -14.62
CA LYS A 149 9.22 -12.32 -13.75
C LYS A 149 10.49 -12.96 -14.34
N LYS A 150 10.53 -13.12 -15.67
CA LYS A 150 11.72 -13.65 -16.35
C LYS A 150 12.66 -12.50 -16.68
N PHE A 151 13.90 -12.62 -16.23
CA PHE A 151 14.95 -11.69 -16.62
C PHE A 151 15.18 -11.81 -18.14
N ILE A 152 14.88 -10.73 -18.86
CA ILE A 152 15.14 -10.60 -20.29
C ILE A 152 16.21 -9.52 -20.43
N PHE A 153 17.42 -9.91 -20.78
CA PHE A 153 18.45 -8.92 -21.10
C PHE A 153 18.04 -8.20 -22.38
N LYS A 154 17.60 -6.95 -22.20
CA LYS A 154 17.37 -6.02 -23.32
C LYS A 154 18.20 -4.78 -23.06
N LEU A 155 19.05 -4.43 -24.04
CA LEU A 155 19.73 -3.15 -24.00
C LEU A 155 18.65 -2.06 -24.17
N ASN A 156 18.26 -1.47 -23.04
CA ASN A 156 17.25 -0.42 -23.03
C ASN A 156 17.94 0.94 -22.86
N LEU A 157 18.01 1.69 -23.98
CA LEU A 157 18.60 3.02 -24.01
C LEU A 157 17.65 4.13 -23.52
N ASN A 158 16.50 3.77 -22.95
CA ASN A 158 15.58 4.73 -22.34
C ASN A 158 16.13 5.23 -21.01
N LEU A 159 17.00 6.25 -21.09
CA LEU A 159 17.71 6.83 -19.96
C LEU A 159 16.76 7.32 -18.87
N LEU A 160 15.66 7.98 -19.25
CA LEU A 160 14.67 8.51 -18.28
C LEU A 160 14.00 7.41 -17.49
N ASN A 161 13.61 6.32 -18.16
CA ASN A 161 12.99 5.19 -17.47
C ASN A 161 13.98 4.51 -16.52
N ASN A 162 15.24 4.34 -16.96
CA ASN A 162 16.29 3.73 -16.12
C ASN A 162 16.60 4.58 -14.90
N LEU A 163 16.68 5.92 -15.03
CA LEU A 163 16.85 6.84 -13.91
C LEU A 163 15.67 6.78 -12.93
N ASN A 164 14.44 6.70 -13.41
CA ASN A 164 13.26 6.55 -12.56
C ASN A 164 13.29 5.22 -11.77
N LEU A 165 13.70 4.12 -12.40
CA LEU A 165 13.85 2.83 -11.73
C LEU A 165 14.93 2.88 -10.66
N MET A 166 16.07 3.49 -10.97
CA MET A 166 17.16 3.69 -9.99
C MET A 166 16.70 4.56 -8.81
N GLN A 167 15.99 5.65 -9.08
CA GLN A 167 15.46 6.52 -8.03
C GLN A 167 14.49 5.76 -7.11
N ARG A 168 13.57 4.98 -7.65
CA ARG A 168 12.64 4.15 -6.86
C ARG A 168 13.41 3.12 -6.02
N GLY A 169 14.34 2.39 -6.62
CA GLY A 169 15.16 1.40 -5.93
C GLY A 169 15.96 2.02 -4.79
N SER A 170 16.69 3.11 -5.06
CA SER A 170 17.46 3.82 -4.05
C SER A 170 16.60 4.34 -2.91
N HIS A 171 15.42 4.87 -3.21
CA HIS A 171 14.48 5.33 -2.18
C HIS A 171 14.06 4.21 -1.24
N GLU A 172 13.77 3.02 -1.76
CA GLU A 172 13.40 1.87 -0.93
C GLU A 172 14.57 1.35 -0.09
N TRP A 173 15.77 1.26 -0.67
CA TRP A 173 16.97 0.83 0.07
C TRP A 173 17.30 1.79 1.21
N ILE A 174 17.30 3.09 0.95
CA ILE A 174 17.53 4.12 1.97
C ILE A 174 16.41 4.05 3.03
N GLY A 175 15.16 3.88 2.60
CA GLY A 175 14.01 3.76 3.50
C GLY A 175 14.10 2.53 4.41
N LEU A 176 14.48 1.36 3.88
CA LEU A 176 14.68 0.13 4.65
C LEU A 176 15.83 0.27 5.64
N MET A 177 16.98 0.82 5.20
CA MET A 177 18.12 1.06 6.07
C MET A 177 17.77 2.03 7.21
N ALA A 178 17.13 3.14 6.90
CA ALA A 178 16.71 4.11 7.90
C ALA A 178 15.73 3.49 8.92
N TYR A 179 14.76 2.72 8.46
CA TYR A 179 13.80 2.06 9.34
C TYR A 179 14.43 0.97 10.20
N TYR A 180 15.41 0.25 9.66
CA TYR A 180 16.17 -0.72 10.45
C TYR A 180 16.97 -0.04 11.56
N LEU A 181 17.72 1.02 11.25
CA LEU A 181 18.48 1.80 12.23
C LEU A 181 17.58 2.44 13.30
N MET A 182 16.36 2.81 12.94
CA MET A 182 15.35 3.31 13.88
C MET A 182 14.64 2.20 14.67
N GLY A 183 14.99 0.92 14.46
CA GLY A 183 14.32 -0.22 15.09
C GLY A 183 12.89 -0.47 14.66
N ARG A 184 12.48 0.03 13.48
CA ARG A 184 11.09 -0.04 12.95
C ARG A 184 10.83 -1.25 12.05
N THR A 185 11.88 -1.92 11.56
CA THR A 185 11.80 -3.16 10.78
C THR A 185 12.57 -4.28 11.45
N SER A 186 12.19 -5.54 11.14
CA SER A 186 12.86 -6.73 11.65
C SER A 186 14.22 -6.98 11.02
N ARG A 187 14.38 -6.56 9.75
CA ARG A 187 15.58 -6.79 8.92
C ARG A 187 15.65 -5.76 7.78
N ILE A 188 16.77 -5.75 7.06
CA ILE A 188 17.00 -4.90 5.87
C ILE A 188 16.70 -5.69 4.58
N LEU A 189 16.95 -7.00 4.57
CA LEU A 189 16.78 -7.94 3.44
C LEU A 189 16.16 -9.23 3.92
#